data_48de4a61625939f1fb8506c38212f113
#
_entry.id   48de4a61625939f1fb8506c38212f113
#
_cell.length_a   1.000
_cell.length_b   1.000
_cell.length_c   1.000
_cell.angle_alpha   90.00
_cell.angle_beta   90.00
_cell.angle_gamma   90.00
#
_symmetry.space_group_name_H-M   'P 1'
#
loop_
_entity.id
_entity.type
_entity.pdbx_description
1 polymer ?
#
loop_
_entity_poly.entity_id
_entity_poly.type
_entity_poly.pdbx_seq_one_letter_code
_entity_poly.pdbx_strand_id
1 'polypeptide(L)'
;PTMLADAVAAAQRTGAQLVIYNYRLVTEDGVQNACLPMKDETLDIDQMGLANYFYRYWMPYVHGQEAWCRLYRRDIIEQNHLRYAPNDEIFAEDTLFSAMYLMHVHTLAALAIPYVNYLQRGDSLMGMIKPNLCRRLITLSVRLTDYVKACGRDKELADVLPVLCYDKLICKGIRLDPSLEDV
;
A
#
# COMPACT_ATOMS: atom_id res chain seq x y z
N PRO A 1 4.55 20.64 -10.01
CA PRO A 1 3.89 21.63 -9.15
C PRO A 1 2.39 21.44 -9.05
N THR A 2 1.74 20.62 -9.91
CA THR A 2 0.26 20.48 -9.98
C THR A 2 -0.27 19.26 -9.21
N MET A 3 0.56 18.36 -8.73
CA MET A 3 0.17 17.09 -8.09
C MET A 3 -0.97 17.24 -7.07
N LEU A 4 -0.81 18.15 -6.10
CA LEU A 4 -1.85 18.34 -5.07
C LEU A 4 -3.13 18.90 -5.67
N ALA A 5 -3.03 19.88 -6.59
CA ALA A 5 -4.19 20.44 -7.26
C ALA A 5 -4.97 19.40 -8.06
N ASP A 6 -4.26 18.58 -8.83
CA ASP A 6 -4.86 17.54 -9.65
C ASP A 6 -5.49 16.42 -8.80
N ALA A 7 -4.80 16.00 -7.72
CA ALA A 7 -5.32 14.99 -6.80
C ALA A 7 -6.56 15.51 -6.04
N VAL A 8 -6.56 16.75 -5.57
CA VAL A 8 -7.72 17.37 -4.91
C VAL A 8 -8.88 17.53 -5.90
N ALA A 9 -8.60 18.00 -7.13
CA ALA A 9 -9.62 18.11 -8.17
C ALA A 9 -10.24 16.75 -8.53
N ALA A 10 -9.42 15.69 -8.59
CA ALA A 10 -9.91 14.32 -8.79
C ALA A 10 -10.82 13.88 -7.63
N ALA A 11 -10.40 14.08 -6.38
CA ALA A 11 -11.21 13.76 -5.21
C ALA A 11 -12.56 14.49 -5.22
N GLN A 12 -12.55 15.80 -5.51
CA GLN A 12 -13.77 16.60 -5.55
C GLN A 12 -14.72 16.19 -6.67
N ARG A 13 -14.19 15.92 -7.86
CA ARG A 13 -15.00 15.52 -9.02
C ARG A 13 -15.64 14.14 -8.85
N THR A 14 -14.94 13.20 -8.21
CA THR A 14 -15.36 11.81 -8.12
C THR A 14 -15.97 11.42 -6.78
N GLY A 15 -15.85 12.28 -5.77
CA GLY A 15 -16.17 11.93 -4.39
C GLY A 15 -15.19 10.95 -3.74
N ALA A 16 -14.03 10.70 -4.38
CA ALA A 16 -13.07 9.72 -3.92
C ALA A 16 -12.51 10.06 -2.54
N GLN A 17 -12.43 9.05 -1.70
CA GLN A 17 -11.88 9.11 -0.35
C GLN A 17 -10.38 8.79 -0.34
N LEU A 18 -9.90 8.17 -1.42
CA LEU A 18 -8.51 7.89 -1.68
C LEU A 18 -8.19 8.25 -3.14
N VAL A 19 -7.15 9.06 -3.34
CA VAL A 19 -6.60 9.28 -4.69
C VAL A 19 -5.20 8.71 -4.72
N ILE A 20 -4.92 7.84 -5.68
CA ILE A 20 -3.62 7.23 -5.92
C ILE A 20 -3.02 7.86 -7.17
N TYR A 21 -1.74 8.19 -7.15
CA TYR A 21 -1.04 8.71 -8.32
C TYR A 21 0.28 7.96 -8.56
N ASN A 22 0.72 7.98 -9.80
CA ASN A 22 1.90 7.25 -10.26
C ASN A 22 3.21 7.98 -9.90
N TYR A 23 4.32 7.26 -10.06
CA TYR A 23 5.68 7.78 -9.82
C TYR A 23 6.66 7.25 -10.88
N ARG A 24 7.86 7.82 -10.91
CA ARG A 24 9.01 7.33 -11.68
C ARG A 24 10.15 6.99 -10.75
N LEU A 25 10.92 5.98 -11.11
CA LEU A 25 12.21 5.74 -10.49
C LEU A 25 13.24 6.72 -11.07
N VAL A 26 14.10 7.25 -10.22
CA VAL A 26 15.27 8.02 -10.59
C VAL A 26 16.49 7.29 -10.03
N THR A 27 17.42 6.95 -10.90
CA THR A 27 18.69 6.30 -10.59
C THR A 27 19.84 7.13 -11.10
N GLU A 28 21.07 6.70 -10.85
CA GLU A 28 22.28 7.33 -11.44
C GLU A 28 22.26 7.26 -12.98
N ASP A 29 21.63 6.24 -13.56
CA ASP A 29 21.49 6.04 -15.00
C ASP A 29 20.39 6.91 -15.62
N GLY A 30 19.60 7.63 -14.80
CA GLY A 30 18.57 8.55 -15.25
C GLY A 30 17.17 8.25 -14.74
N VAL A 31 16.18 8.90 -15.35
CA VAL A 31 14.76 8.79 -15.00
C VAL A 31 14.13 7.64 -15.78
N GLN A 32 13.53 6.70 -15.08
CA GLN A 32 12.75 5.62 -15.64
C GLN A 32 11.33 6.09 -16.03
N ASN A 33 10.63 5.28 -16.80
CA ASN A 33 9.21 5.48 -17.10
C ASN A 33 8.34 5.36 -15.85
N ALA A 34 7.04 5.64 -15.97
CA ALA A 34 6.06 5.40 -14.92
C ALA A 34 6.17 3.95 -14.39
N CYS A 35 6.19 3.79 -13.06
CA CYS A 35 6.46 2.50 -12.43
C CYS A 35 5.22 1.62 -12.28
N LEU A 36 4.03 2.24 -12.16
CA LEU A 36 2.79 1.49 -11.99
C LEU A 36 2.04 1.39 -13.32
N PRO A 37 1.51 0.21 -13.68
CA PRO A 37 0.69 0.02 -14.88
C PRO A 37 -0.73 0.58 -14.69
N MET A 38 -0.81 1.77 -14.10
CA MET A 38 -2.03 2.45 -13.66
C MET A 38 -2.70 3.17 -14.84
N LYS A 39 -4.02 3.24 -14.81
CA LYS A 39 -4.85 4.06 -15.69
C LYS A 39 -5.52 5.16 -14.89
N ASP A 40 -5.97 6.21 -15.60
CA ASP A 40 -6.90 7.18 -15.04
C ASP A 40 -8.26 6.51 -14.90
N GLU A 41 -8.69 6.25 -13.69
CA GLU A 41 -9.96 5.58 -13.41
C GLU A 41 -10.54 5.98 -12.05
N THR A 42 -11.85 5.76 -11.93
CA THR A 42 -12.55 5.87 -10.64
C THR A 42 -13.20 4.53 -10.36
N LEU A 43 -12.94 3.99 -9.18
CA LEU A 43 -13.44 2.68 -8.77
C LEU A 43 -14.45 2.86 -7.64
N ASP A 44 -15.63 2.26 -7.82
CA ASP A 44 -16.59 2.04 -6.75
C ASP A 44 -16.22 0.73 -6.05
N ILE A 45 -15.66 0.85 -4.85
CA ILE A 45 -15.17 -0.30 -4.07
C ILE A 45 -16.34 -1.11 -3.52
N ASP A 46 -17.46 -0.48 -3.21
CA ASP A 46 -18.65 -1.20 -2.71
C ASP A 46 -19.25 -2.07 -3.81
N GLN A 47 -19.31 -1.56 -5.04
CA GLN A 47 -19.81 -2.34 -6.19
C GLN A 47 -18.83 -3.42 -6.61
N MET A 48 -17.53 -3.12 -6.61
CA MET A 48 -16.48 -4.07 -7.01
C MET A 48 -16.29 -5.19 -6.00
N GLY A 49 -16.43 -4.87 -4.71
CA GLY A 49 -15.97 -5.67 -3.58
C GLY A 49 -14.48 -5.45 -3.26
N LEU A 50 -14.18 -5.24 -1.98
CA LEU A 50 -12.81 -4.96 -1.52
C LEU A 50 -11.85 -6.14 -1.82
N ALA A 51 -12.32 -7.38 -1.73
CA ALA A 51 -11.56 -8.56 -2.11
C ALA A 51 -11.09 -8.50 -3.57
N ASN A 52 -11.98 -8.12 -4.50
CA ASN A 52 -11.64 -7.97 -5.91
C ASN A 52 -10.63 -6.84 -6.15
N TYR A 53 -10.72 -5.75 -5.38
CA TYR A 53 -9.71 -4.69 -5.43
C TYR A 53 -8.32 -5.22 -5.04
N PHE A 54 -8.21 -5.98 -3.95
CA PHE A 54 -6.94 -6.59 -3.55
C PHE A 54 -6.38 -7.50 -4.64
N TYR A 55 -7.19 -8.38 -5.23
CA TYR A 55 -6.73 -9.29 -6.29
C TYR A 55 -6.34 -8.59 -7.57
N ARG A 56 -7.09 -7.58 -8.00
CA ARG A 56 -6.89 -6.95 -9.32
C ARG A 56 -5.89 -5.81 -9.32
N TYR A 57 -5.75 -5.09 -8.21
CA TYR A 57 -4.99 -3.84 -8.16
C TYR A 57 -3.86 -3.83 -7.14
N TRP A 58 -4.13 -4.35 -5.95
CA TRP A 58 -3.15 -4.32 -4.86
C TRP A 58 -2.08 -5.40 -4.99
N MET A 59 -2.45 -6.67 -5.11
CA MET A 59 -1.51 -7.78 -5.21
C MET A 59 -0.68 -7.75 -6.50
N PRO A 60 -1.27 -7.47 -7.70
CA PRO A 60 -0.47 -7.31 -8.92
C PRO A 60 0.31 -6.00 -8.98
N TYR A 61 0.23 -5.16 -7.94
CA TYR A 61 0.95 -3.90 -7.86
C TYR A 61 0.53 -2.86 -8.91
N VAL A 62 -0.73 -2.89 -9.35
CA VAL A 62 -1.27 -1.92 -10.32
C VAL A 62 -1.38 -0.53 -9.71
N HIS A 63 -1.86 -0.45 -8.44
CA HIS A 63 -2.02 0.79 -7.69
C HIS A 63 -0.92 1.03 -6.65
N GLY A 64 0.11 0.18 -6.63
CA GLY A 64 1.16 0.24 -5.61
C GLY A 64 0.65 -0.04 -4.20
N GLN A 65 1.56 0.01 -3.24
CA GLN A 65 1.25 -0.23 -1.83
C GLN A 65 1.77 0.92 -0.94
N GLU A 66 2.56 1.79 -1.52
CA GLU A 66 3.24 2.91 -0.85
C GLU A 66 2.24 3.97 -0.39
N ALA A 67 2.47 4.49 0.80
CA ALA A 67 1.61 5.54 1.35
C ALA A 67 1.88 6.93 0.77
N TRP A 68 3.10 7.19 0.28
CA TRP A 68 3.54 8.52 -0.18
C TRP A 68 3.05 8.88 -1.59
N CYS A 69 2.50 7.93 -2.37
CA CYS A 69 1.87 8.20 -3.66
C CYS A 69 0.34 8.28 -3.58
N ARG A 70 -0.18 8.80 -2.46
CA ARG A 70 -1.62 8.83 -2.16
C ARG A 70 -2.05 10.13 -1.51
N LEU A 71 -3.29 10.53 -1.79
CA LEU A 71 -4.00 11.56 -1.06
C LEU A 71 -5.13 10.91 -0.27
N TYR A 72 -5.11 11.07 1.03
CA TYR A 72 -6.06 10.50 1.98
C TYR A 72 -7.05 11.54 2.50
N ARG A 73 -8.30 11.16 2.66
CA ARG A 73 -9.27 11.98 3.41
C ARG A 73 -8.95 11.91 4.90
N ARG A 74 -8.70 13.07 5.49
CA ARG A 74 -8.24 13.17 6.88
C ARG A 74 -9.27 12.68 7.89
N ASP A 75 -10.56 12.95 7.66
CA ASP A 75 -11.64 12.51 8.57
C ASP A 75 -11.67 10.99 8.74
N ILE A 76 -11.41 10.21 7.67
CA ILE A 76 -11.32 8.76 7.76
C ILE A 76 -10.15 8.34 8.67
N ILE A 77 -9.00 9.00 8.54
CA ILE A 77 -7.83 8.73 9.40
C ILE A 77 -8.17 8.98 10.87
N GLU A 78 -8.80 10.12 11.15
CA GLU A 78 -9.08 10.55 12.53
C GLU A 78 -10.22 9.73 13.15
N GLN A 79 -11.30 9.47 12.43
CA GLN A 79 -12.45 8.69 12.93
C GLN A 79 -12.09 7.25 13.24
N ASN A 80 -11.15 6.67 12.46
CA ASN A 80 -10.73 5.28 12.63
C ASN A 80 -9.39 5.16 13.39
N HIS A 81 -8.89 6.26 13.93
CA HIS A 81 -7.64 6.30 14.71
C HIS A 81 -6.45 5.67 14.00
N LEU A 82 -6.39 5.81 12.66
CA LEU A 82 -5.31 5.22 11.87
C LEU A 82 -3.99 5.94 12.16
N ARG A 83 -2.96 5.16 12.49
CA ARG A 83 -1.60 5.67 12.75
C ARG A 83 -0.58 4.71 12.18
N TYR A 84 0.58 5.23 11.81
CA TYR A 84 1.72 4.40 11.44
C TYR A 84 2.21 3.61 12.64
N ALA A 85 2.55 2.37 12.40
CA ALA A 85 3.22 1.55 13.41
C ALA A 85 4.71 1.93 13.51
N PRO A 86 5.35 1.75 14.69
CA PRO A 86 6.79 1.93 14.82
C PRO A 86 7.58 1.00 13.90
N ASN A 87 8.62 1.54 13.25
CA ASN A 87 9.45 0.78 12.29
C ASN A 87 10.28 -0.34 12.92
N ASP A 88 10.55 -0.29 14.21
CA ASP A 88 11.24 -1.34 14.95
C ASP A 88 10.34 -2.55 15.25
N GLU A 89 9.03 -2.36 15.27
CA GLU A 89 8.05 -3.44 15.46
C GLU A 89 7.59 -4.07 14.14
N ILE A 90 7.38 -3.24 13.11
CA ILE A 90 6.79 -3.65 11.84
C ILE A 90 7.65 -3.16 10.69
N PHE A 91 7.95 -4.06 9.75
CA PHE A 91 8.51 -3.68 8.46
C PHE A 91 7.38 -3.43 7.46
N ALA A 92 7.51 -2.38 6.63
CA ALA A 92 6.49 -1.91 5.69
C ALA A 92 5.23 -1.37 6.40
N GLU A 93 5.42 -0.49 7.37
CA GLU A 93 4.39 0.20 8.13
C GLU A 93 3.44 1.01 7.25
N ASP A 94 3.94 1.49 6.12
CA ASP A 94 3.17 2.20 5.10
C ASP A 94 2.20 1.26 4.35
N THR A 95 2.62 0.03 4.07
CA THR A 95 1.75 -1.01 3.51
C THR A 95 0.62 -1.35 4.48
N LEU A 96 0.93 -1.51 5.77
CA LEU A 96 -0.09 -1.75 6.80
C LEU A 96 -1.07 -0.58 6.88
N PHE A 97 -0.57 0.65 6.98
CA PHE A 97 -1.41 1.85 7.05
C PHE A 97 -2.34 1.95 5.83
N SER A 98 -1.80 1.77 4.63
CA SER A 98 -2.57 1.83 3.39
C SER A 98 -3.63 0.74 3.30
N ALA A 99 -3.32 -0.50 3.73
CA ALA A 99 -4.27 -1.60 3.78
C ALA A 99 -5.40 -1.34 4.80
N MET A 100 -5.06 -0.86 6.01
CA MET A 100 -6.05 -0.48 7.02
C MET A 100 -6.97 0.65 6.54
N TYR A 101 -6.41 1.66 5.85
CA TYR A 101 -7.19 2.75 5.28
C TYR A 101 -8.21 2.26 4.24
N LEU A 102 -7.82 1.29 3.40
CA LEU A 102 -8.70 0.70 2.38
C LEU A 102 -9.96 0.03 2.96
N MET A 103 -9.96 -0.38 4.24
CA MET A 103 -11.15 -0.94 4.89
C MET A 103 -12.31 0.06 4.97
N HIS A 104 -12.03 1.37 4.82
CA HIS A 104 -12.97 2.47 4.97
C HIS A 104 -13.22 3.23 3.66
N VAL A 105 -12.69 2.76 2.54
CA VAL A 105 -12.81 3.42 1.23
C VAL A 105 -13.98 2.84 0.46
N HIS A 106 -14.89 3.71 0.02
CA HIS A 106 -16.01 3.38 -0.86
C HIS A 106 -15.73 3.76 -2.31
N THR A 107 -15.05 4.90 -2.52
CA THR A 107 -14.66 5.38 -3.84
C THR A 107 -13.19 5.74 -3.86
N LEU A 108 -12.49 5.24 -4.88
CA LEU A 108 -11.07 5.47 -5.11
C LEU A 108 -10.89 6.06 -6.52
N ALA A 109 -10.00 7.05 -6.65
CA ALA A 109 -9.55 7.56 -7.94
C ALA A 109 -8.08 7.24 -8.15
N ALA A 110 -7.72 6.83 -9.36
CA ALA A 110 -6.34 6.61 -9.78
C ALA A 110 -5.95 7.62 -10.87
N LEU A 111 -4.75 8.17 -10.77
CA LEU A 111 -4.16 9.09 -11.72
C LEU A 111 -2.88 8.48 -12.30
N ALA A 112 -2.91 8.17 -13.59
CA ALA A 112 -1.80 7.52 -14.29
C ALA A 112 -0.56 8.41 -14.42
N ILE A 113 -0.71 9.73 -14.28
CA ILE A 113 0.38 10.69 -14.38
C ILE A 113 1.39 10.47 -13.25
N PRO A 114 2.69 10.27 -13.57
CA PRO A 114 3.72 10.10 -12.57
C PRO A 114 4.16 11.45 -12.00
N TYR A 115 3.60 11.84 -10.87
CA TYR A 115 3.86 13.12 -10.22
C TYR A 115 5.12 13.13 -9.34
N VAL A 116 5.58 11.96 -8.89
CA VAL A 116 6.72 11.84 -7.98
C VAL A 116 7.89 11.18 -8.69
N ASN A 117 9.09 11.72 -8.49
CA ASN A 117 10.33 11.06 -8.83
C ASN A 117 10.89 10.39 -7.58
N TYR A 118 10.86 9.07 -7.53
CA TYR A 118 11.39 8.27 -6.43
C TYR A 118 12.88 7.98 -6.67
N LEU A 119 13.74 8.69 -5.94
CA LEU A 119 15.19 8.52 -6.03
C LEU A 119 15.62 7.24 -5.32
N GLN A 120 16.17 6.29 -6.08
CA GLN A 120 16.82 5.11 -5.54
C GLN A 120 18.29 5.43 -5.20
N ARG A 121 18.65 5.26 -3.94
CA ARG A 121 20.02 5.42 -3.45
C ARG A 121 20.49 4.11 -2.84
N GLY A 122 21.80 3.80 -2.99
CA GLY A 122 22.38 2.57 -2.45
C GLY A 122 22.32 2.45 -0.93
N ASP A 123 22.22 3.58 -0.22
CA ASP A 123 22.09 3.68 1.25
C ASP A 123 20.63 3.70 1.74
N SER A 124 19.68 3.41 0.87
CA SER A 124 18.25 3.43 1.23
C SER A 124 17.91 2.34 2.23
N LEU A 125 16.89 2.60 3.06
CA LEU A 125 16.34 1.60 4.01
C LEU A 125 15.94 0.28 3.33
N MET A 126 15.56 0.33 2.04
CA MET A 126 15.18 -0.87 1.29
C MET A 126 16.38 -1.74 0.89
N GLY A 127 17.58 -1.18 0.81
CA GLY A 127 18.83 -1.90 0.50
C GLY A 127 19.59 -2.45 1.71
N MET A 128 19.16 -2.08 2.93
CA MET A 128 19.86 -2.51 4.16
C MET A 128 19.38 -3.89 4.61
N ILE A 129 20.31 -4.68 5.17
CA ILE A 129 19.98 -5.92 5.88
C ILE A 129 19.06 -5.59 7.06
N LYS A 130 17.98 -6.36 7.21
CA LYS A 130 16.96 -6.12 8.22
C LYS A 130 16.86 -7.30 9.20
N PRO A 131 17.49 -7.19 10.37
CA PRO A 131 17.38 -8.24 11.38
C PRO A 131 15.91 -8.46 11.77
N ASN A 132 15.55 -9.72 11.99
CA ASN A 132 14.21 -10.14 12.37
C ASN A 132 13.10 -9.73 11.36
N LEU A 133 13.42 -9.63 10.08
CA LEU A 133 12.49 -9.21 9.04
C LEU A 133 11.23 -10.08 9.01
N CYS A 134 11.39 -11.42 9.03
CA CYS A 134 10.26 -12.36 9.08
C CYS A 134 9.35 -12.09 10.28
N ARG A 135 9.91 -11.93 11.46
CA ARG A 135 9.13 -11.63 12.67
C ARG A 135 8.33 -10.36 12.52
N ARG A 136 8.93 -9.29 11.98
CA ARG A 136 8.28 -8.00 11.75
C ARG A 136 7.17 -8.09 10.72
N LEU A 137 7.33 -8.90 9.67
CA LEU A 137 6.29 -9.16 8.67
C LEU A 137 5.15 -10.04 9.21
N ILE A 138 5.47 -11.01 10.07
CA ILE A 138 4.44 -11.78 10.80
C ILE A 138 3.62 -10.84 11.69
N THR A 139 4.28 -9.95 12.43
CA THR A 139 3.58 -8.95 13.27
C THR A 139 2.66 -8.06 12.44
N LEU A 140 3.10 -7.61 11.25
CA LEU A 140 2.27 -6.88 10.31
C LEU A 140 1.04 -7.70 9.90
N SER A 141 1.24 -8.97 9.53
CA SER A 141 0.16 -9.87 9.10
C SER A 141 -0.88 -10.09 10.20
N VAL A 142 -0.44 -10.27 11.44
CA VAL A 142 -1.32 -10.41 12.61
C VAL A 142 -2.11 -9.12 12.81
N ARG A 143 -1.45 -7.96 12.85
CA ARG A 143 -2.13 -6.66 13.05
C ARG A 143 -3.14 -6.36 11.94
N LEU A 144 -2.81 -6.65 10.68
CA LEU A 144 -3.74 -6.48 9.58
C LEU A 144 -4.96 -7.39 9.73
N THR A 145 -4.74 -8.66 10.07
CA THR A 145 -5.82 -9.63 10.27
C THR A 145 -6.75 -9.22 11.40
N ASP A 146 -6.20 -8.78 12.53
CA ASP A 146 -7.00 -8.32 13.67
C ASP A 146 -7.77 -7.05 13.33
N TYR A 147 -7.17 -6.13 12.58
CA TYR A 147 -7.86 -4.92 12.11
C TYR A 147 -9.01 -5.24 11.17
N VAL A 148 -8.82 -6.12 10.20
CA VAL A 148 -9.88 -6.57 9.28
C VAL A 148 -11.05 -7.18 10.05
N LYS A 149 -10.79 -8.01 11.07
CA LYS A 149 -11.82 -8.56 11.96
C LYS A 149 -12.54 -7.45 12.74
N ALA A 150 -11.81 -6.50 13.29
CA ALA A 150 -12.39 -5.37 14.02
C ALA A 150 -13.30 -4.51 13.13
N CYS A 151 -12.99 -4.41 11.83
CA CYS A 151 -13.84 -3.74 10.83
C CYS A 151 -15.03 -4.59 10.36
N GLY A 152 -15.15 -5.85 10.79
CA GLY A 152 -16.21 -6.77 10.34
C GLY A 152 -16.09 -7.22 8.88
N ARG A 153 -14.88 -7.13 8.30
CA ARG A 153 -14.61 -7.51 6.91
C ARG A 153 -13.91 -8.87 6.76
N ASP A 154 -13.83 -9.64 7.83
CA ASP A 154 -13.16 -10.94 7.86
C ASP A 154 -13.76 -11.94 6.87
N LYS A 155 -15.08 -11.95 6.71
CA LYS A 155 -15.77 -12.82 5.74
C LYS A 155 -15.52 -12.40 4.30
N GLU A 156 -15.53 -11.10 4.02
CA GLU A 156 -15.28 -10.56 2.69
C GLU A 156 -13.84 -10.83 2.23
N LEU A 157 -12.88 -10.78 3.15
CA LEU A 157 -11.45 -10.94 2.88
C LEU A 157 -10.90 -12.32 3.27
N ALA A 158 -11.77 -13.30 3.52
CA ALA A 158 -11.37 -14.64 3.99
C ALA A 158 -10.35 -15.32 3.06
N ASP A 159 -10.52 -15.19 1.74
CA ASP A 159 -9.62 -15.78 0.75
C ASP A 159 -8.42 -14.87 0.42
N VAL A 160 -8.55 -13.57 0.65
CA VAL A 160 -7.53 -12.56 0.33
C VAL A 160 -6.42 -12.53 1.38
N LEU A 161 -6.77 -12.49 2.65
CA LEU A 161 -5.83 -12.33 3.76
C LEU A 161 -4.75 -13.41 3.80
N PRO A 162 -5.07 -14.72 3.68
CA PRO A 162 -4.06 -15.76 3.67
C PRO A 162 -3.06 -15.59 2.53
N VAL A 163 -3.54 -15.26 1.32
CA VAL A 163 -2.69 -15.07 0.14
C VAL A 163 -1.81 -13.85 0.31
N LEU A 164 -2.39 -12.72 0.76
CA LEU A 164 -1.65 -11.49 1.00
C LEU A 164 -0.55 -11.67 2.05
N CYS A 165 -0.89 -12.29 3.20
CA CYS A 165 0.05 -12.49 4.28
C CYS A 165 1.15 -13.50 3.91
N TYR A 166 0.79 -14.62 3.26
CA TYR A 166 1.75 -15.65 2.88
C TYR A 166 2.66 -15.18 1.74
N ASP A 167 2.09 -14.83 0.59
CA ASP A 167 2.88 -14.53 -0.62
C ASP A 167 3.66 -13.23 -0.52
N LYS A 168 3.00 -12.14 -0.12
CA LYS A 168 3.60 -10.80 -0.18
C LYS A 168 4.42 -10.44 1.04
N LEU A 169 4.13 -11.00 2.19
CA LEU A 169 4.78 -10.64 3.44
C LEU A 169 5.73 -11.75 3.90
N ILE A 170 5.25 -12.95 4.14
CA ILE A 170 6.05 -14.02 4.73
C ILE A 170 7.08 -14.56 3.75
N CYS A 171 6.67 -14.94 2.52
CA CYS A 171 7.60 -15.47 1.53
C CYS A 171 8.69 -14.45 1.13
N LYS A 172 8.34 -13.16 1.04
CA LYS A 172 9.32 -12.10 0.80
C LYS A 172 10.28 -11.96 1.98
N GLY A 173 9.75 -12.02 3.20
CA GLY A 173 10.55 -11.97 4.42
C GLY A 173 11.56 -13.11 4.51
N ILE A 174 11.13 -14.35 4.28
CA ILE A 174 11.99 -15.54 4.30
C ILE A 174 13.16 -15.40 3.31
N ARG A 175 12.93 -14.83 2.12
CA ARG A 175 13.97 -14.63 1.11
C ARG A 175 14.98 -13.54 1.46
N LEU A 176 14.62 -12.59 2.31
CA LEU A 176 15.41 -11.41 2.61
C LEU A 176 15.94 -11.37 4.04
N ASP A 177 15.56 -12.33 4.88
CA ASP A 177 16.01 -12.38 6.27
C ASP A 177 17.31 -13.19 6.37
N PRO A 178 18.46 -12.53 6.61
CA PRO A 178 19.75 -13.23 6.66
C PRO A 178 19.87 -14.17 7.87
N SER A 179 19.00 -14.07 8.86
CA SER A 179 19.01 -14.97 10.03
C SER A 179 18.49 -16.38 9.69
N LEU A 180 17.96 -16.57 8.47
CA LEU A 180 17.41 -17.84 7.99
C LEU A 180 18.33 -18.55 6.98
N GLU A 181 19.50 -17.97 6.65
CA GLU A 181 20.44 -18.58 5.69
C GLU A 181 21.08 -19.89 6.21
N ASP A 182 21.01 -20.13 7.52
CA ASP A 182 21.60 -21.31 8.19
C ASP A 182 20.54 -22.37 8.62
N VAL A 183 19.31 -22.27 8.13
CA VAL A 183 18.20 -23.22 8.38
C VAL A 183 17.84 -23.97 7.07
#